data_60aa8b89f0b78a8c6cb834df890b9404
#
_entry.id   60aa8b89f0b78a8c6cb834df890b9404
#
_cell.length_a   1.000
_cell.length_b   1.000
_cell.length_c   1.000
_cell.angle_alpha   90.00
_cell.angle_beta   90.00
_cell.angle_gamma   90.00
#
_symmetry.space_group_name_H-M   'P 1'
#
loop_
_entity.id
_entity.type
_entity.pdbx_description
1 polymer ?
#
loop_
_entity_poly.entity_id
_entity_poly.type
_entity_poly.pdbx_seq_one_letter_code
_entity_poly.pdbx_strand_id
1 'polypeptide(L)'
;MAKLETFNDPFDQFIRKLPEPNPNIQTLRVQSNEGVITKFKNLTADTYEVVITCPEGSHKLCARAGQYGTIKVEGIQKPRSYSFAQTPERENENEYTFFIRLVPGGELSAWLAEKNREGEKVVLSGPMGKFGLDDSAKPMVCIA
;
A
#
# COMPACT_ATOMS: atom_id res chain seq x y z
N MET A 1 -3.90 -6.74 47.75
CA MET A 1 -4.25 -7.03 46.33
C MET A 1 -5.45 -6.19 45.98
N ALA A 2 -5.26 -5.15 45.20
CA ALA A 2 -6.35 -4.37 44.65
C ALA A 2 -7.07 -5.23 43.60
N LYS A 3 -8.36 -5.53 43.79
CA LYS A 3 -9.19 -6.04 42.71
C LYS A 3 -9.25 -4.97 41.62
N LEU A 4 -8.71 -5.26 40.46
CA LEU A 4 -8.98 -4.50 39.25
C LEU A 4 -10.47 -4.62 38.99
N GLU A 5 -11.21 -3.56 39.30
CA GLU A 5 -12.61 -3.42 38.87
C GLU A 5 -12.56 -3.47 37.35
N THR A 6 -13.19 -4.46 36.77
CA THR A 6 -13.39 -4.57 35.34
C THR A 6 -14.25 -3.37 34.92
N PHE A 7 -13.62 -2.38 34.33
CA PHE A 7 -14.33 -1.30 33.62
C PHE A 7 -15.18 -1.96 32.56
N ASN A 8 -16.47 -1.94 32.74
CA ASN A 8 -17.46 -2.34 31.73
C ASN A 8 -17.61 -1.20 30.73
N ASP A 9 -16.53 -0.95 29.97
CA ASP A 9 -16.57 0.02 28.90
C ASP A 9 -17.41 -0.55 27.74
N PRO A 10 -18.42 0.19 27.25
CA PRO A 10 -19.17 -0.20 26.06
C PRO A 10 -18.27 -0.55 24.86
N PHE A 11 -17.08 0.05 24.81
CA PHE A 11 -16.03 -0.21 23.82
C PHE A 11 -15.45 -1.63 23.95
N ASP A 12 -15.31 -2.12 25.17
CA ASP A 12 -14.75 -3.45 25.45
C ASP A 12 -15.71 -4.57 24.98
N GLN A 13 -17.02 -4.33 25.04
CA GLN A 13 -18.03 -5.21 24.47
C GLN A 13 -18.02 -5.23 22.95
N PHE A 14 -17.67 -4.11 22.32
CA PHE A 14 -17.53 -4.01 20.87
C PHE A 14 -16.30 -4.76 20.38
N ILE A 15 -15.17 -4.65 21.07
CA ILE A 15 -13.93 -5.36 20.74
C ILE A 15 -14.08 -6.87 20.90
N ARG A 16 -14.83 -7.34 21.92
CA ARG A 16 -15.10 -8.76 22.12
C ARG A 16 -16.02 -9.39 21.08
N LYS A 17 -16.73 -8.58 20.30
CA LYS A 17 -17.62 -9.02 19.21
C LYS A 17 -16.91 -9.04 17.85
N LEU A 18 -15.66 -8.60 17.78
CA LEU A 18 -14.88 -8.77 16.57
C LEU A 18 -14.67 -10.27 16.34
N PRO A 19 -14.96 -10.78 15.14
CA PRO A 19 -14.71 -12.19 14.84
C PRO A 19 -13.24 -12.49 15.10
N GLU A 20 -12.98 -13.64 15.72
CA GLU A 20 -11.63 -14.17 15.89
C GLU A 20 -10.90 -14.10 14.54
N PRO A 21 -9.65 -13.61 14.51
CA PRO A 21 -8.90 -13.56 13.28
C PRO A 21 -8.84 -14.97 12.68
N ASN A 22 -9.33 -15.10 11.46
CA ASN A 22 -9.32 -16.37 10.74
C ASN A 22 -7.89 -16.94 10.76
N PRO A 23 -7.63 -18.09 11.39
CA PRO A 23 -6.29 -18.68 11.47
C PRO A 23 -5.69 -19.03 10.10
N ASN A 24 -6.52 -19.08 9.06
CA ASN A 24 -6.08 -19.26 7.66
C ASN A 24 -5.73 -17.95 6.96
N ILE A 25 -5.87 -16.79 7.60
CA ILE A 25 -5.26 -15.57 7.10
C ILE A 25 -3.76 -15.75 7.32
N GLN A 26 -3.09 -16.28 6.32
CA GLN A 26 -1.64 -16.17 6.23
C GLN A 26 -1.34 -14.68 6.37
N THR A 27 -0.69 -14.33 7.45
CA THR A 27 -0.11 -12.99 7.63
C THR A 27 0.84 -12.85 6.46
N LEU A 28 0.39 -12.17 5.39
CA LEU A 28 1.21 -11.93 4.21
C LEU A 28 2.42 -11.17 4.71
N ARG A 29 3.55 -11.85 4.78
CA ARG A 29 4.81 -11.22 5.19
C ARG A 29 5.10 -10.11 4.21
N VAL A 30 5.47 -8.95 4.71
CA VAL A 30 5.99 -7.87 3.89
C VAL A 30 7.17 -8.42 3.08
N GLN A 31 7.06 -8.33 1.76
CA GLN A 31 8.10 -8.73 0.83
C GLN A 31 8.75 -7.47 0.23
N SER A 32 10.01 -7.57 -0.13
CA SER A 32 10.73 -6.49 -0.79
C SER A 32 11.28 -7.00 -2.12
N ASN A 33 10.99 -6.29 -3.18
CA ASN A 33 11.47 -6.58 -4.53
C ASN A 33 12.22 -5.39 -5.11
N GLU A 34 13.30 -5.67 -5.82
CA GLU A 34 13.85 -4.69 -6.76
C GLU A 34 12.93 -4.62 -7.98
N GLY A 35 12.57 -3.43 -8.39
CA GLY A 35 11.76 -3.19 -9.56
C GLY A 35 12.30 -2.03 -10.39
N VAL A 36 11.71 -1.84 -11.54
CA VAL A 36 12.02 -0.74 -12.46
C VAL A 36 10.75 0.03 -12.74
N ILE A 37 10.83 1.35 -12.78
CA ILE A 37 9.72 2.19 -13.23
C ILE A 37 9.58 1.99 -14.74
N THR A 38 8.49 1.36 -15.16
CA THR A 38 8.21 1.07 -16.58
C THR A 38 7.25 2.05 -17.22
N LYS A 39 6.51 2.79 -16.40
CA LYS A 39 5.63 3.87 -16.84
C LYS A 39 5.69 5.02 -15.86
N PHE A 40 5.86 6.21 -16.39
CA PHE A 40 5.87 7.46 -15.64
C PHE A 40 5.08 8.51 -16.40
N LYS A 41 3.82 8.69 -16.03
CA LYS A 41 2.88 9.56 -16.74
C LYS A 41 2.34 10.64 -15.81
N ASN A 42 2.44 11.88 -16.25
CA ASN A 42 1.77 12.98 -15.56
C ASN A 42 0.27 12.95 -15.85
N LEU A 43 -0.55 12.90 -14.81
CA LEU A 43 -2.01 12.90 -14.90
C LEU A 43 -2.59 14.30 -14.69
N THR A 44 -2.02 15.04 -13.76
CA THR A 44 -2.37 16.43 -13.43
C THR A 44 -1.10 17.23 -13.19
N ALA A 45 -1.20 18.50 -12.89
CA ALA A 45 -0.06 19.35 -12.60
C ALA A 45 0.84 18.82 -11.45
N ASP A 46 0.26 18.04 -10.54
CA ASP A 46 0.94 17.57 -9.31
C ASP A 46 0.81 16.06 -9.08
N THR A 47 0.21 15.30 -10.00
CA THR A 47 -0.06 13.86 -9.79
C THR A 47 0.50 13.04 -10.95
N TYR A 48 1.21 11.97 -10.61
CA TYR A 48 1.80 11.02 -11.54
C TYR A 48 1.21 9.62 -11.39
N GLU A 49 1.00 8.96 -12.51
CA GLU A 49 0.84 7.51 -12.57
C GLU A 49 2.23 6.89 -12.70
N VAL A 50 2.58 6.06 -11.75
CA VAL A 50 3.87 5.35 -11.71
C VAL A 50 3.59 3.86 -11.71
N VAL A 51 4.11 3.15 -12.71
CA VAL A 51 4.06 1.69 -12.77
C VAL A 51 5.45 1.14 -12.49
N ILE A 52 5.54 0.23 -11.54
CA ILE A 52 6.77 -0.47 -11.18
C ILE A 52 6.60 -1.92 -11.60
N THR A 53 7.51 -2.40 -12.43
CA THR A 53 7.59 -3.80 -12.87
C THR A 53 8.72 -4.49 -12.13
N CYS A 54 8.39 -5.59 -11.47
CA CYS A 54 9.37 -6.46 -10.83
C CYS A 54 9.78 -7.59 -11.77
N PRO A 55 11.03 -8.08 -11.73
CA PRO A 55 11.50 -9.18 -12.55
C PRO A 55 10.67 -10.46 -12.33
N GLU A 56 10.65 -11.35 -13.33
CA GLU A 56 10.12 -12.69 -13.16
C GLU A 56 10.83 -13.43 -12.02
N GLY A 57 10.07 -14.17 -11.23
CA GLY A 57 10.59 -14.84 -10.04
C GLY A 57 10.63 -13.98 -8.78
N SER A 58 10.28 -12.70 -8.86
CA SER A 58 10.08 -11.84 -7.68
C SER A 58 8.91 -12.34 -6.84
N HIS A 59 8.94 -12.01 -5.55
CA HIS A 59 7.80 -12.28 -4.66
C HIS A 59 6.56 -11.49 -5.12
N LYS A 60 5.47 -12.20 -5.37
CA LYS A 60 4.20 -11.54 -5.71
C LYS A 60 3.67 -10.77 -4.51
N LEU A 61 3.46 -9.48 -4.68
CA LEU A 61 2.81 -8.65 -3.68
C LEU A 61 1.30 -8.73 -3.88
N CYS A 62 0.68 -9.73 -3.25
CA CYS A 62 -0.76 -9.97 -3.34
C CYS A 62 -1.54 -8.92 -2.53
N ALA A 63 -1.49 -7.66 -2.96
CA ALA A 63 -2.17 -6.56 -2.28
C ALA A 63 -3.69 -6.64 -2.44
N ARG A 64 -4.40 -6.40 -1.35
CA ARG A 64 -5.86 -6.23 -1.33
C ARG A 64 -6.19 -4.75 -1.46
N ALA A 65 -7.41 -4.45 -1.93
CA ALA A 65 -7.92 -3.09 -1.94
C ALA A 65 -7.82 -2.44 -0.55
N GLY A 66 -7.27 -1.24 -0.48
CA GLY A 66 -7.03 -0.50 0.76
C GLY A 66 -5.62 -0.67 1.36
N GLN A 67 -4.83 -1.63 0.88
CA GLN A 67 -3.45 -1.80 1.30
C GLN A 67 -2.49 -0.88 0.53
N TYR A 68 -1.30 -0.72 1.07
CA TYR A 68 -0.24 0.12 0.52
C TYR A 68 1.10 -0.61 0.47
N GLY A 69 2.00 -0.09 -0.32
CA GLY A 69 3.41 -0.46 -0.34
C GLY A 69 4.30 0.72 -0.06
N THR A 70 5.58 0.48 0.14
CA THR A 70 6.59 1.53 0.25
C THR A 70 7.53 1.48 -0.94
N ILE A 71 7.87 2.66 -1.45
CA ILE A 71 8.83 2.85 -2.52
C ILE A 71 10.07 3.50 -1.94
N LYS A 72 11.22 2.87 -2.16
CA LYS A 72 12.54 3.40 -1.80
C LYS A 72 13.35 3.59 -3.07
N VAL A 73 13.96 4.74 -3.23
CA VAL A 73 14.89 5.07 -4.31
C VAL A 73 16.29 5.30 -3.75
N GLU A 74 17.29 5.09 -4.58
CA GLU A 74 18.67 5.37 -4.21
C GLU A 74 18.86 6.86 -3.91
N GLY A 75 19.63 7.17 -2.88
CA GLY A 75 19.87 8.54 -2.43
C GLY A 75 18.82 9.14 -1.51
N ILE A 76 17.65 8.50 -1.35
CA ILE A 76 16.62 8.91 -0.38
C ILE A 76 16.59 7.90 0.76
N GLN A 77 16.89 8.37 1.96
CA GLN A 77 17.03 7.48 3.12
C GLN A 77 15.73 6.77 3.52
N LYS A 78 14.63 7.49 3.51
CA LYS A 78 13.34 6.99 4.01
C LYS A 78 12.42 6.57 2.85
N PRO A 79 11.93 5.33 2.86
CA PRO A 79 10.89 4.93 1.92
C PRO A 79 9.61 5.75 2.14
N ARG A 80 8.80 5.85 1.10
CA ARG A 80 7.50 6.54 1.15
C ARG A 80 6.39 5.55 0.83
N SER A 81 5.28 5.69 1.54
CA SER A 81 4.13 4.80 1.44
C SER A 81 3.12 5.33 0.43
N TYR A 82 2.62 4.44 -0.43
CA TYR A 82 1.58 4.73 -1.41
C TYR A 82 0.60 3.57 -1.51
N SER A 83 -0.67 3.90 -1.63
CA SER A 83 -1.71 2.89 -1.85
C SER A 83 -1.54 2.24 -3.21
N PHE A 84 -1.76 0.93 -3.28
CA PHE A 84 -1.84 0.23 -4.55
C PHE A 84 -3.08 0.70 -5.31
N ALA A 85 -2.90 1.15 -6.55
CA ALA A 85 -3.94 1.66 -7.43
C ALA A 85 -4.31 0.65 -8.52
N GLN A 86 -4.33 -0.63 -8.17
CA GLN A 86 -4.58 -1.71 -9.11
C GLN A 86 -5.97 -2.28 -8.92
N THR A 87 -6.56 -2.71 -10.03
CA THR A 87 -7.72 -3.59 -9.99
C THR A 87 -7.28 -5.03 -9.68
N PRO A 88 -8.15 -5.87 -9.08
CA PRO A 88 -7.87 -7.29 -8.89
C PRO A 88 -7.60 -8.05 -10.20
N GLU A 89 -8.12 -7.55 -11.31
CA GLU A 89 -8.09 -8.15 -12.65
C GLU A 89 -6.95 -7.61 -13.52
N ARG A 90 -5.80 -7.35 -12.91
CA ARG A 90 -4.63 -6.87 -13.67
C ARG A 90 -4.10 -7.95 -14.61
N GLU A 91 -3.74 -7.56 -15.82
CA GLU A 91 -3.17 -8.47 -16.82
C GLU A 91 -1.79 -8.99 -16.46
N ASN A 92 -1.00 -8.18 -15.75
CA ASN A 92 0.38 -8.52 -15.39
C ASN A 92 0.58 -8.52 -13.86
N GLU A 93 0.82 -9.70 -13.31
CA GLU A 93 0.99 -9.90 -11.88
C GLU A 93 2.27 -9.30 -11.30
N ASN A 94 3.24 -8.92 -12.13
CA ASN A 94 4.52 -8.33 -11.72
C ASN A 94 4.51 -6.80 -11.82
N GLU A 95 3.43 -6.19 -12.28
CA GLU A 95 3.27 -4.75 -12.39
C GLU A 95 2.45 -4.19 -11.24
N TYR A 96 2.91 -3.09 -10.68
CA TYR A 96 2.30 -2.41 -9.55
C TYR A 96 2.12 -0.93 -9.88
N THR A 97 0.87 -0.47 -9.85
CA THR A 97 0.50 0.90 -10.20
C THR A 97 0.27 1.74 -8.96
N PHE A 98 0.79 2.96 -8.98
CA PHE A 98 0.62 3.95 -7.93
C PHE A 98 0.22 5.30 -8.53
N PHE A 99 -0.69 5.99 -7.86
CA PHE A 99 -0.95 7.41 -8.12
C PHE A 99 -0.26 8.23 -7.06
N ILE A 100 0.74 8.99 -7.45
CA ILE A 100 1.60 9.74 -6.54
C ILE A 100 1.36 11.23 -6.73
N ARG A 101 0.83 11.86 -5.69
CA ARG A 101 0.72 13.30 -5.63
C ARG A 101 2.00 13.91 -5.05
N LEU A 102 2.51 14.94 -5.71
CA LEU A 102 3.68 15.66 -5.24
C LEU A 102 3.35 16.47 -3.98
N VAL A 103 4.21 16.36 -2.98
CA VAL A 103 4.11 17.11 -1.73
C VAL A 103 5.23 18.15 -1.70
N PRO A 104 4.92 19.44 -1.53
CA PRO A 104 5.94 20.48 -1.41
C PRO A 104 6.95 20.16 -0.29
N GLY A 105 8.24 20.25 -0.60
CA GLY A 105 9.32 19.94 0.33
C GLY A 105 9.58 18.43 0.56
N GLY A 106 8.85 17.55 -0.09
CA GLY A 106 9.07 16.11 -0.01
C GLY A 106 10.26 15.67 -0.89
N GLU A 107 11.19 14.88 -0.33
CA GLU A 107 12.39 14.42 -1.04
C GLU A 107 12.03 13.56 -2.28
N LEU A 108 11.10 12.60 -2.11
CA LEU A 108 10.66 11.77 -3.24
C LEU A 108 9.86 12.58 -4.25
N SER A 109 9.06 13.55 -3.80
CA SER A 109 8.34 14.47 -4.68
C SER A 109 9.28 15.30 -5.54
N ALA A 110 10.34 15.84 -4.95
CA ALA A 110 11.37 16.58 -5.68
C ALA A 110 12.08 15.67 -6.69
N TRP A 111 12.43 14.46 -6.29
CA TRP A 111 13.06 13.48 -7.18
C TRP A 111 12.14 13.11 -8.36
N LEU A 112 10.84 12.88 -8.13
CA LEU A 112 9.88 12.58 -9.20
C LEU A 112 9.69 13.76 -10.17
N ALA A 113 9.68 14.99 -9.64
CA ALA A 113 9.43 16.19 -10.44
C ALA A 113 10.62 16.62 -11.31
N GLU A 114 11.84 16.15 -11.01
CA GLU A 114 13.06 16.59 -11.67
C GLU A 114 13.18 16.16 -13.13
N LYS A 115 12.79 14.92 -13.44
CA LYS A 115 12.85 14.35 -14.80
C LYS A 115 11.93 13.14 -14.96
N ASN A 116 11.77 12.65 -16.19
CA ASN A 116 11.14 11.34 -16.41
C ASN A 116 11.95 10.24 -15.72
N ARG A 117 11.27 9.40 -14.96
CA ARG A 117 11.88 8.34 -14.15
C ARG A 117 11.70 6.93 -14.72
N GLU A 118 11.24 6.80 -15.95
CA GLU A 118 11.21 5.49 -16.64
C GLU A 118 12.63 4.91 -16.74
N GLY A 119 12.75 3.63 -16.40
CA GLY A 119 14.04 2.93 -16.36
C GLY A 119 14.78 3.02 -15.02
N GLU A 120 14.35 3.87 -14.10
CA GLU A 120 14.98 3.99 -12.77
C GLU A 120 14.64 2.78 -11.89
N LYS A 121 15.65 2.30 -11.17
CA LYS A 121 15.50 1.20 -10.21
C LYS A 121 14.94 1.71 -8.89
N VAL A 122 14.02 0.93 -8.33
CA VAL A 122 13.41 1.21 -7.03
C VAL A 122 13.26 -0.08 -6.23
N VAL A 123 13.15 0.03 -4.92
CA VAL A 123 12.77 -1.09 -4.06
C VAL A 123 11.32 -0.90 -3.64
N LEU A 124 10.49 -1.85 -4.01
CA LEU A 124 9.08 -1.91 -3.65
C LEU A 124 8.88 -2.95 -2.54
N SER A 125 8.32 -2.53 -1.41
CA SER A 125 8.02 -3.41 -0.28
C SER A 125 6.53 -3.36 0.06
N GLY A 126 5.96 -4.50 0.38
CA GLY A 126 4.55 -4.62 0.75
C GLY A 126 4.06 -6.07 0.68
N PRO A 127 2.73 -6.28 0.71
CA PRO A 127 1.71 -5.29 1.04
C PRO A 127 1.67 -4.99 2.54
N MET A 128 1.19 -3.80 2.90
CA MET A 128 1.02 -3.34 4.27
C MET A 128 -0.37 -2.77 4.49
N GLY A 129 -0.78 -2.67 5.74
CA GLY A 129 -2.05 -2.08 6.14
C GLY A 129 -3.15 -3.11 6.39
N LYS A 130 -4.06 -2.75 7.30
CA LYS A 130 -5.20 -3.57 7.70
C LYS A 130 -6.54 -3.05 7.16
N PHE A 131 -6.52 -1.89 6.48
CA PHE A 131 -7.71 -1.34 5.87
C PHE A 131 -8.12 -2.20 4.68
N GLY A 132 -9.38 -2.53 4.59
CA GLY A 132 -9.92 -3.37 3.52
C GLY A 132 -11.43 -3.30 3.46
N LEU A 133 -11.98 -3.89 2.42
CA LEU A 133 -13.42 -4.05 2.28
C LEU A 133 -13.92 -5.12 3.26
N ASP A 134 -15.08 -4.86 3.86
CA ASP A 134 -15.83 -5.86 4.61
C ASP A 134 -16.57 -6.78 3.61
N ASP A 135 -16.48 -8.08 3.81
CA ASP A 135 -17.20 -9.09 3.00
C ASP A 135 -18.71 -9.12 3.26
N SER A 136 -19.23 -8.16 4.02
CA SER A 136 -20.66 -8.05 4.29
C SER A 136 -21.42 -7.56 3.05
N ALA A 137 -22.65 -8.06 2.85
CA ALA A 137 -23.56 -7.60 1.81
C ALA A 137 -24.19 -6.21 2.08
N LYS A 138 -23.66 -5.45 3.05
CA LYS A 138 -24.19 -4.13 3.42
C LYS A 138 -23.76 -3.06 2.43
N PRO A 139 -24.62 -2.06 2.16
CA PRO A 139 -24.24 -0.90 1.37
C PRO A 139 -23.01 -0.20 1.98
N MET A 140 -22.08 0.21 1.14
CA MET A 140 -20.86 0.89 1.54
C MET A 140 -20.80 2.30 0.93
N VAL A 141 -20.36 3.26 1.72
CA VAL A 141 -20.07 4.62 1.27
C VAL A 141 -18.57 4.83 1.36
N CYS A 142 -17.97 5.19 0.21
CA CYS A 142 -16.56 5.59 0.14
C CYS A 142 -16.48 7.11 0.17
N ILE A 143 -15.68 7.66 1.06
CA ILE A 143 -15.39 9.10 1.17
C ILE A 143 -13.91 9.28 0.88
N ALA A 144 -13.59 10.13 -0.10
CA ALA A 144 -12.24 10.46 -0.52
C ALA A 144 -11.94 11.96 -0.33
#